data_95a96898a9f533cebd8e864035e93411
#
_entry.id   95a96898a9f533cebd8e864035e93411
#
_cell.length_a   1.000
_cell.length_b   1.000
_cell.length_c   1.000
_cell.angle_alpha   90.00
_cell.angle_beta   90.00
_cell.angle_gamma   90.00
#
_symmetry.space_group_name_H-M   'P 1'
#
loop_
_entity.id
_entity.type
_entity.pdbx_description
1 polymer ?
#
loop_
_entity_poly.entity_id
_entity_poly.type
_entity_poly.pdbx_seq_one_letter_code
_entity_poly.pdbx_strand_id
1 'polypeptide(L)'
;HAWNRHAKAKPMKILVSAKGPRLSLPMRSSEKSALQFVSEHEHWIWAQWQKYQPEDLAPLQIGEPDYLSLLGRDLPVLWREERALQIFRHDDHWLIHTSARSSVKQLQAALLQNYKQFGQAWFVQRMQQYLAELPQAPSAISIKPLRSLWGSLNAANVVSLDAALLFAPEPVGEYVLVHELCHLLQRNHSPKYWREVEQRWPQWREQR
;
A
#
# COMPACT_ATOMS: atom_id res chain seq x y z
N HIS A 1 0.15 -12.25 -22.89
CA HIS A 1 -1.13 -11.98 -22.20
C HIS A 1 -1.36 -13.13 -21.21
N ALA A 2 -1.34 -12.84 -19.90
CA ALA A 2 -1.51 -13.86 -18.88
C ALA A 2 -3.02 -14.04 -18.59
N TRP A 3 -3.59 -15.13 -19.08
CA TRP A 3 -4.97 -15.53 -18.82
C TRP A 3 -4.98 -16.52 -17.66
N ASN A 4 -5.72 -16.22 -16.58
CA ASN A 4 -5.92 -17.15 -15.47
C ASN A 4 -7.37 -17.62 -15.42
N ARG A 5 -7.60 -18.91 -15.62
CA ARG A 5 -8.92 -19.54 -15.47
C ARG A 5 -9.05 -20.10 -14.06
N HIS A 6 -10.11 -19.70 -13.35
CA HIS A 6 -10.39 -20.18 -12.00
C HIS A 6 -11.76 -20.82 -11.88
N ALA A 7 -11.81 -22.02 -11.30
CA ALA A 7 -13.05 -22.79 -11.11
C ALA A 7 -14.08 -22.06 -10.22
N LYS A 8 -13.65 -21.13 -9.36
CA LYS A 8 -14.51 -20.36 -8.44
C LYS A 8 -14.85 -18.94 -8.94
N ALA A 9 -14.27 -18.49 -10.05
CA ALA A 9 -14.58 -17.16 -10.60
C ALA A 9 -15.97 -17.20 -11.26
N LYS A 10 -16.91 -16.42 -10.75
CA LYS A 10 -18.25 -16.25 -11.35
C LYS A 10 -18.31 -15.09 -12.35
N PRO A 11 -17.85 -13.86 -12.06
CA PRO A 11 -17.70 -12.80 -13.06
C PRO A 11 -16.31 -12.81 -13.70
N MET A 12 -16.19 -12.25 -14.91
CA MET A 12 -14.92 -11.82 -15.47
C MET A 12 -14.40 -10.65 -14.62
N LYS A 13 -13.10 -10.63 -14.35
CA LYS A 13 -12.46 -9.57 -13.55
C LYS A 13 -11.12 -9.17 -14.16
N ILE A 14 -10.93 -7.86 -14.37
CA ILE A 14 -9.65 -7.29 -14.75
C ILE A 14 -9.01 -6.73 -13.48
N LEU A 15 -7.76 -7.08 -13.26
CA LEU A 15 -6.89 -6.51 -12.24
C LEU A 15 -5.73 -5.85 -12.96
N VAL A 16 -5.50 -4.58 -12.70
CA VAL A 16 -4.31 -3.85 -13.17
C VAL A 16 -3.36 -3.67 -12.01
N SER A 17 -2.09 -3.93 -12.20
CA SER A 17 -1.02 -3.82 -11.18
C SER A 17 0.28 -3.40 -11.85
N ALA A 18 1.32 -3.07 -11.08
CA ALA A 18 2.66 -2.80 -11.60
C ALA A 18 3.25 -3.92 -12.50
N LYS A 19 2.69 -5.13 -12.44
CA LYS A 19 3.06 -6.28 -13.32
C LYS A 19 2.23 -6.36 -14.60
N GLY A 20 1.36 -5.40 -14.85
CA GLY A 20 0.46 -5.36 -15.97
C GLY A 20 -0.95 -5.84 -15.68
N PRO A 21 -1.84 -5.68 -16.65
CA PRO A 21 -3.21 -6.11 -16.54
C PRO A 21 -3.31 -7.65 -16.54
N ARG A 22 -4.16 -8.18 -15.66
CA ARG A 22 -4.49 -9.61 -15.56
C ARG A 22 -5.99 -9.79 -15.68
N LEU A 23 -6.38 -10.74 -16.52
CA LEU A 23 -7.78 -11.12 -16.68
C LEU A 23 -8.04 -12.46 -15.99
N SER A 24 -9.00 -12.48 -15.05
CA SER A 24 -9.52 -13.69 -14.42
C SER A 24 -10.83 -14.07 -15.11
N LEU A 25 -10.93 -15.31 -15.58
CA LEU A 25 -12.06 -15.83 -16.34
C LEU A 25 -12.74 -16.99 -15.61
N PRO A 26 -14.09 -17.10 -15.67
CA PRO A 26 -14.77 -18.35 -15.39
C PRO A 26 -14.28 -19.48 -16.30
N MET A 27 -14.28 -20.72 -15.81
CA MET A 27 -13.79 -21.88 -16.55
C MET A 27 -14.48 -22.08 -17.92
N ARG A 28 -15.75 -21.71 -18.03
CA ARG A 28 -16.56 -21.88 -19.25
C ARG A 28 -16.57 -20.65 -20.17
N SER A 29 -15.79 -19.61 -19.86
CA SER A 29 -15.72 -18.41 -20.71
C SER A 29 -15.02 -18.72 -22.03
N SER A 30 -15.61 -18.27 -23.13
CA SER A 30 -14.97 -18.35 -24.44
C SER A 30 -13.87 -17.29 -24.58
N GLU A 31 -12.89 -17.55 -25.42
CA GLU A 31 -11.85 -16.57 -25.73
C GLU A 31 -12.43 -15.31 -26.36
N LYS A 32 -13.46 -15.48 -27.24
CA LYS A 32 -14.17 -14.36 -27.84
C LYS A 32 -14.81 -13.43 -26.79
N SER A 33 -15.47 -14.00 -25.77
CA SER A 33 -16.06 -13.21 -24.68
C SER A 33 -14.99 -12.51 -23.83
N ALA A 34 -13.85 -13.14 -23.65
CA ALA A 34 -12.73 -12.55 -22.92
C ALA A 34 -12.12 -11.36 -23.67
N LEU A 35 -11.91 -11.50 -24.98
CA LEU A 35 -11.41 -10.42 -25.85
C LEU A 35 -12.39 -9.26 -25.92
N GLN A 36 -13.69 -9.54 -26.05
CA GLN A 36 -14.73 -8.52 -26.03
C GLN A 36 -14.72 -7.75 -24.70
N PHE A 37 -14.66 -8.46 -23.56
CA PHE A 37 -14.61 -7.85 -22.24
C PHE A 37 -13.37 -6.96 -22.05
N VAL A 38 -12.19 -7.38 -22.55
CA VAL A 38 -10.98 -6.54 -22.54
C VAL A 38 -11.16 -5.31 -23.42
N SER A 39 -11.70 -5.46 -24.63
CA SER A 39 -11.93 -4.34 -25.56
C SER A 39 -12.91 -3.32 -24.99
N GLU A 40 -13.99 -3.75 -24.36
CA GLU A 40 -14.96 -2.86 -23.69
C GLU A 40 -14.34 -2.07 -22.53
N HIS A 41 -13.28 -2.58 -21.93
CA HIS A 41 -12.59 -1.95 -20.77
C HIS A 41 -11.19 -1.41 -21.12
N GLU A 42 -10.81 -1.37 -22.40
CA GLU A 42 -9.46 -1.01 -22.84
C GLU A 42 -9.03 0.38 -22.34
N HIS A 43 -9.90 1.36 -22.48
CA HIS A 43 -9.63 2.72 -22.01
C HIS A 43 -9.40 2.78 -20.49
N TRP A 44 -10.23 2.05 -19.71
CA TRP A 44 -10.08 1.97 -18.26
C TRP A 44 -8.79 1.22 -17.88
N ILE A 45 -8.47 0.10 -18.57
CA ILE A 45 -7.23 -0.67 -18.36
C ILE A 45 -6.03 0.24 -18.58
N TRP A 46 -6.03 1.00 -19.67
CA TRP A 46 -4.95 1.93 -20.01
C TRP A 46 -4.80 3.04 -18.96
N ALA A 47 -5.89 3.67 -18.55
CA ALA A 47 -5.88 4.71 -17.51
C ALA A 47 -5.38 4.18 -16.15
N GLN A 48 -5.74 2.93 -15.78
CA GLN A 48 -5.20 2.30 -14.58
C GLN A 48 -3.72 1.90 -14.75
N TRP A 49 -3.35 1.41 -15.93
CA TRP A 49 -1.97 1.02 -16.23
C TRP A 49 -1.01 2.20 -16.16
N GLN A 50 -1.40 3.36 -16.69
CA GLN A 50 -0.61 4.57 -16.60
C GLN A 50 -0.29 4.98 -15.16
N LYS A 51 -1.17 4.73 -14.21
CA LYS A 51 -0.91 4.99 -12.78
C LYS A 51 0.20 4.10 -12.18
N TYR A 52 0.48 2.97 -12.82
CA TYR A 52 1.53 2.03 -12.42
C TYR A 52 2.78 2.12 -13.29
N GLN A 53 2.76 2.94 -14.35
CA GLN A 53 3.98 3.31 -15.03
C GLN A 53 4.71 4.23 -14.07
N PRO A 54 5.87 3.89 -13.55
CA PRO A 54 6.69 4.90 -12.93
C PRO A 54 6.90 5.96 -14.04
N GLU A 55 6.44 7.17 -13.84
CA GLU A 55 7.15 8.31 -14.44
C GLU A 55 8.61 7.98 -14.18
N ASP A 56 9.50 8.14 -15.15
CA ASP A 56 10.92 7.76 -15.07
C ASP A 56 11.56 8.31 -13.77
N LEU A 57 11.17 7.73 -12.65
CA LEU A 57 11.83 7.98 -11.38
C LEU A 57 13.18 7.29 -11.52
N ALA A 58 14.17 8.09 -11.83
CA ALA A 58 15.54 7.62 -11.81
C ALA A 58 15.75 6.86 -10.49
N PRO A 59 16.31 5.65 -10.52
CA PRO A 59 16.52 4.91 -9.29
C PRO A 59 17.39 5.76 -8.36
N LEU A 60 17.03 5.85 -7.09
CA LEU A 60 17.80 6.54 -6.06
C LEU A 60 19.28 6.19 -6.19
N GLN A 61 20.11 7.20 -6.48
CA GLN A 61 21.54 7.05 -6.64
C GLN A 61 22.26 7.49 -5.37
N ILE A 62 23.20 6.68 -4.91
CA ILE A 62 23.96 6.97 -3.69
C ILE A 62 24.80 8.23 -3.92
N GLY A 63 24.62 9.23 -3.06
CA GLY A 63 25.37 10.48 -3.08
C GLY A 63 24.76 11.59 -3.97
N GLU A 64 23.76 11.28 -4.77
CA GLU A 64 23.09 12.29 -5.60
C GLU A 64 21.93 12.97 -4.84
N PRO A 65 21.64 14.26 -5.11
CA PRO A 65 20.48 14.92 -4.54
C PRO A 65 19.19 14.19 -4.91
N ASP A 66 18.35 13.91 -3.93
CA ASP A 66 17.08 13.22 -4.13
C ASP A 66 16.11 13.52 -2.99
N TYR A 67 14.87 13.04 -3.12
CA TYR A 67 13.82 13.17 -2.13
C TYR A 67 13.24 11.80 -1.80
N LEU A 68 12.83 11.62 -0.56
CA LEU A 68 12.08 10.45 -0.11
C LEU A 68 10.75 10.89 0.47
N SER A 69 9.66 10.38 -0.09
CA SER A 69 8.30 10.70 0.36
C SER A 69 8.01 10.07 1.71
N LEU A 70 7.40 10.83 2.60
CA LEU A 70 6.88 10.35 3.88
C LEU A 70 5.60 11.11 4.25
N LEU A 71 4.51 10.39 4.42
CA LEU A 71 3.19 10.92 4.79
C LEU A 71 2.74 12.10 3.88
N GLY A 72 2.95 11.92 2.57
CA GLY A 72 2.60 12.91 1.54
C GLY A 72 3.53 14.12 1.45
N ARG A 73 4.67 14.09 2.14
CA ARG A 73 5.70 15.12 2.06
C ARG A 73 6.96 14.54 1.45
N ASP A 74 7.55 15.25 0.49
CA ASP A 74 8.84 14.90 -0.08
C ASP A 74 9.94 15.56 0.74
N LEU A 75 10.74 14.74 1.42
CA LEU A 75 11.81 15.20 2.29
C LEU A 75 13.16 15.01 1.58
N PRO A 76 14.02 16.04 1.55
CA PRO A 76 15.33 15.95 0.91
C PRO A 76 16.22 14.91 1.60
N VAL A 77 17.05 14.25 0.78
CA VAL A 77 18.06 13.30 1.25
C VAL A 77 19.40 14.00 1.36
N LEU A 78 19.97 13.98 2.56
CA LEU A 78 21.32 14.45 2.85
C LEU A 78 22.23 13.23 2.96
N TRP A 79 23.28 13.20 2.15
CA TRP A 79 24.27 12.12 2.14
C TRP A 79 25.48 12.48 2.96
N ARG A 80 26.00 11.51 3.67
CA ARG A 80 27.27 11.63 4.41
C ARG A 80 28.10 10.36 4.22
N GLU A 81 29.37 10.53 3.88
CA GLU A 81 30.28 9.41 3.81
C GLU A 81 30.73 9.02 5.23
N GLU A 82 30.51 7.75 5.57
CA GLU A 82 30.78 7.15 6.89
C GLU A 82 31.23 5.70 6.73
N ARG A 83 31.55 5.04 7.83
CA ARG A 83 32.04 3.66 7.81
C ARG A 83 30.99 2.61 7.49
N ALA A 84 29.71 2.91 7.72
CA ALA A 84 28.61 1.98 7.57
C ALA A 84 27.35 2.68 7.03
N LEU A 85 26.53 1.90 6.34
CA LEU A 85 25.19 2.35 5.91
C LEU A 85 24.29 2.50 7.13
N GLN A 86 23.81 3.72 7.37
CA GLN A 86 22.85 4.05 8.42
C GLN A 86 21.86 5.08 7.87
N ILE A 87 20.62 5.02 8.33
CA ILE A 87 19.54 5.92 7.90
C ILE A 87 18.94 6.57 9.14
N PHE A 88 18.95 7.88 9.16
CA PHE A 88 18.34 8.71 10.19
C PHE A 88 17.23 9.53 9.55
N ARG A 89 16.08 9.54 10.18
CA ARG A 89 14.94 10.34 9.76
C ARG A 89 14.78 11.52 10.72
N HIS A 90 14.79 12.70 10.15
CA HIS A 90 14.46 13.97 10.82
C HIS A 90 13.08 14.46 10.35
N ASP A 91 12.55 15.49 10.94
CA ASP A 91 11.22 16.03 10.61
C ASP A 91 11.19 16.71 9.23
N ASP A 92 12.34 17.18 8.74
CA ASP A 92 12.51 17.97 7.52
C ASP A 92 13.45 17.34 6.49
N HIS A 93 14.18 16.27 6.83
CA HIS A 93 15.09 15.61 5.91
C HIS A 93 15.41 14.16 6.31
N TRP A 94 15.95 13.40 5.36
CA TRP A 94 16.61 12.13 5.60
C TRP A 94 18.11 12.32 5.61
N LEU A 95 18.80 11.84 6.64
CA LEU A 95 20.25 11.76 6.66
C LEU A 95 20.68 10.31 6.44
N ILE A 96 21.39 10.06 5.34
CA ILE A 96 21.85 8.73 4.96
C ILE A 96 23.37 8.68 4.98
N HIS A 97 23.91 7.91 5.89
CA HIS A 97 25.33 7.57 5.94
C HIS A 97 25.59 6.41 4.97
N THR A 98 26.60 6.55 4.15
CA THR A 98 27.05 5.51 3.21
C THR A 98 28.55 5.33 3.27
N SER A 99 29.03 4.20 2.80
CA SER A 99 30.45 3.92 2.62
C SER A 99 30.74 3.58 1.16
N ALA A 100 31.98 3.58 0.75
CA ALA A 100 32.41 3.16 -0.58
C ALA A 100 31.98 1.72 -0.95
N ARG A 101 31.57 0.91 0.04
CA ARG A 101 31.08 -0.47 -0.15
C ARG A 101 29.55 -0.57 -0.14
N SER A 102 28.85 0.52 0.08
CA SER A 102 27.39 0.54 0.09
C SER A 102 26.83 0.30 -1.31
N SER A 103 25.88 -0.61 -1.44
CA SER A 103 25.20 -0.89 -2.70
C SER A 103 23.75 -0.36 -2.67
N VAL A 104 23.20 -0.05 -3.83
CA VAL A 104 21.79 0.35 -3.98
C VAL A 104 20.84 -0.70 -3.38
N LYS A 105 21.14 -1.99 -3.52
CA LYS A 105 20.35 -3.07 -2.93
C LYS A 105 20.33 -3.02 -1.40
N GLN A 106 21.49 -2.75 -0.78
CA GLN A 106 21.59 -2.58 0.68
C GLN A 106 20.82 -1.34 1.14
N LEU A 107 20.95 -0.23 0.40
CA LEU A 107 20.21 0.99 0.67
C LEU A 107 18.69 0.76 0.62
N GLN A 108 18.18 0.13 -0.45
CA GLN A 108 16.77 -0.20 -0.58
C GLN A 108 16.24 -1.07 0.57
N ALA A 109 17.02 -2.07 0.99
CA ALA A 109 16.66 -2.93 2.12
C ALA A 109 16.61 -2.14 3.44
N ALA A 110 17.60 -1.26 3.67
CA ALA A 110 17.67 -0.41 4.87
C ALA A 110 16.54 0.63 4.90
N LEU A 111 16.22 1.25 3.76
CA LEU A 111 15.08 2.16 3.63
C LEU A 111 13.77 1.44 3.92
N LEU A 112 13.53 0.28 3.32
CA LEU A 112 12.31 -0.49 3.58
C LEU A 112 12.18 -0.84 5.07
N GLN A 113 13.28 -1.21 5.72
CA GLN A 113 13.26 -1.50 7.15
C GLN A 113 12.95 -0.24 7.98
N ASN A 114 13.52 0.91 7.61
CA ASN A 114 13.25 2.18 8.29
C ASN A 114 11.78 2.61 8.13
N TYR A 115 11.23 2.52 6.91
CA TYR A 115 9.80 2.77 6.67
C TYR A 115 8.90 1.82 7.47
N LYS A 116 9.23 0.53 7.56
CA LYS A 116 8.46 -0.43 8.37
C LYS A 116 8.46 -0.07 9.85
N GLN A 117 9.62 0.28 10.39
CA GLN A 117 9.74 0.68 11.81
C GLN A 117 8.95 1.94 12.10
N PHE A 118 9.10 2.96 11.25
CA PHE A 118 8.32 4.18 11.36
C PHE A 118 6.82 3.92 11.26
N GLY A 119 6.40 3.19 10.21
CA GLY A 119 4.99 2.88 9.98
C GLY A 119 4.39 2.08 11.12
N GLN A 120 5.12 1.13 11.69
CA GLN A 120 4.68 0.38 12.87
C GLN A 120 4.38 1.32 14.05
N ALA A 121 5.27 2.24 14.36
CA ALA A 121 5.07 3.19 15.45
C ALA A 121 3.92 4.17 15.15
N TRP A 122 3.87 4.71 13.94
CA TRP A 122 2.87 5.67 13.51
C TRP A 122 1.45 5.08 13.51
N PHE A 123 1.25 3.92 12.91
CA PHE A 123 -0.06 3.26 12.87
C PHE A 123 -0.52 2.78 14.25
N VAL A 124 0.39 2.30 15.09
CA VAL A 124 0.05 1.95 16.48
C VAL A 124 -0.41 3.19 17.26
N GLN A 125 0.27 4.32 17.11
CA GLN A 125 -0.14 5.58 17.74
C GLN A 125 -1.53 6.03 17.24
N ARG A 126 -1.77 6.01 15.92
CA ARG A 126 -3.08 6.38 15.35
C ARG A 126 -4.20 5.43 15.81
N MET A 127 -3.94 4.15 15.88
CA MET A 127 -4.89 3.15 16.36
C MET A 127 -5.42 3.45 17.77
N GLN A 128 -4.60 4.01 18.66
CA GLN A 128 -5.01 4.29 20.04
C GLN A 128 -6.29 5.14 20.12
N GLN A 129 -6.50 6.04 19.16
CA GLN A 129 -7.67 6.92 19.11
C GLN A 129 -8.99 6.15 18.92
N TYR A 130 -8.93 4.96 18.36
CA TYR A 130 -10.11 4.13 18.01
C TYR A 130 -10.35 2.97 18.97
N LEU A 131 -9.39 2.62 19.84
CA LEU A 131 -9.47 1.42 20.67
C LEU A 131 -10.67 1.39 21.61
N ALA A 132 -11.07 2.55 22.16
CA ALA A 132 -12.20 2.65 23.07
C ALA A 132 -13.55 2.29 22.44
N GLU A 133 -13.63 2.37 21.09
CA GLU A 133 -14.84 2.13 20.33
C GLU A 133 -14.88 0.71 19.72
N LEU A 134 -13.85 -0.09 19.94
CA LEU A 134 -13.73 -1.43 19.40
C LEU A 134 -14.05 -2.49 20.45
N PRO A 135 -14.65 -3.63 20.06
CA PRO A 135 -14.94 -4.72 21.00
C PRO A 135 -13.67 -5.37 21.57
N GLN A 136 -12.57 -5.24 20.84
CA GLN A 136 -11.24 -5.72 21.22
C GLN A 136 -10.17 -5.02 20.38
N ALA A 137 -8.96 -4.90 20.92
CA ALA A 137 -7.81 -4.43 20.14
C ALA A 137 -7.40 -5.49 19.10
N PRO A 138 -6.81 -5.09 17.96
CA PRO A 138 -6.11 -6.02 17.08
C PRO A 138 -5.00 -6.75 17.85
N SER A 139 -4.76 -8.02 17.50
CA SER A 139 -3.66 -8.80 18.09
C SER A 139 -2.29 -8.23 17.74
N ALA A 140 -2.15 -7.66 16.55
CA ALA A 140 -0.95 -6.99 16.07
C ALA A 140 -1.26 -6.10 14.86
N ILE A 141 -0.38 -5.14 14.61
CA ILE A 141 -0.27 -4.43 13.32
C ILE A 141 1.02 -4.86 12.65
N SER A 142 0.98 -5.11 11.34
CA SER A 142 2.14 -5.52 10.54
C SER A 142 2.25 -4.65 9.29
N ILE A 143 3.38 -3.96 9.14
CA ILE A 143 3.66 -3.15 7.95
C ILE A 143 4.55 -3.96 7.00
N LYS A 144 4.08 -4.17 5.78
CA LYS A 144 4.80 -4.96 4.77
C LYS A 144 4.33 -4.60 3.37
N PRO A 145 5.16 -4.79 2.33
CA PRO A 145 4.68 -4.68 0.96
C PRO A 145 3.56 -5.70 0.69
N LEU A 146 2.39 -5.23 0.31
CA LEU A 146 1.27 -6.05 -0.12
C LEU A 146 1.17 -6.03 -1.65
N ARG A 147 0.57 -7.07 -2.26
CA ARG A 147 0.55 -7.20 -3.73
C ARG A 147 -0.70 -6.62 -4.39
N SER A 148 -1.81 -6.54 -3.67
CA SER A 148 -3.11 -6.23 -4.25
C SER A 148 -4.11 -5.57 -3.30
N LEU A 149 -3.69 -5.28 -2.08
CA LEU A 149 -4.53 -4.68 -1.04
C LEU A 149 -3.73 -3.58 -0.36
N TRP A 150 -4.40 -2.55 0.10
CA TRP A 150 -3.80 -1.52 0.96
C TRP A 150 -3.75 -1.96 2.43
N GLY A 151 -4.69 -2.83 2.83
CA GLY A 151 -4.76 -3.41 4.15
C GLY A 151 -5.51 -4.74 4.17
N SER A 152 -5.47 -5.44 5.28
CA SER A 152 -6.29 -6.62 5.57
C SER A 152 -6.33 -6.94 7.05
N LEU A 153 -7.49 -7.40 7.56
CA LEU A 153 -7.63 -8.03 8.85
C LEU A 153 -7.78 -9.54 8.69
N ASN A 154 -6.89 -10.34 9.25
CA ASN A 154 -6.97 -11.80 9.19
C ASN A 154 -7.84 -12.40 10.32
N ALA A 155 -8.02 -13.72 10.29
CA ALA A 155 -8.81 -14.45 11.29
C ALA A 155 -8.21 -14.40 12.71
N ALA A 156 -6.90 -14.17 12.83
CA ALA A 156 -6.22 -13.98 14.11
C ALA A 156 -6.24 -12.52 14.60
N ASN A 157 -7.06 -11.66 13.99
CA ASN A 157 -7.17 -10.24 14.29
C ASN A 157 -5.85 -9.46 14.12
N VAL A 158 -4.98 -9.91 13.22
CA VAL A 158 -3.78 -9.14 12.83
C VAL A 158 -4.15 -8.21 11.68
N VAL A 159 -3.95 -6.93 11.85
CA VAL A 159 -4.05 -5.91 10.81
C VAL A 159 -2.73 -5.90 10.04
N SER A 160 -2.79 -6.10 8.73
CA SER A 160 -1.65 -5.90 7.82
C SER A 160 -1.90 -4.67 6.95
N LEU A 161 -0.94 -3.76 6.87
CA LEU A 161 -1.02 -2.53 6.08
C LEU A 161 0.13 -2.49 5.07
N ASP A 162 -0.16 -1.96 3.87
CA ASP A 162 0.86 -1.80 2.85
C ASP A 162 1.84 -0.69 3.24
N ALA A 163 3.13 -0.97 3.10
CA ALA A 163 4.19 0.01 3.37
C ALA A 163 4.08 1.26 2.46
N ALA A 164 3.49 1.12 1.28
CA ALA A 164 3.27 2.25 0.36
C ALA A 164 2.28 3.30 0.88
N LEU A 165 1.45 2.97 1.88
CA LEU A 165 0.61 3.95 2.57
C LEU A 165 1.42 5.08 3.23
N LEU A 166 2.69 4.82 3.56
CA LEU A 166 3.58 5.82 4.14
C LEU A 166 4.05 6.87 3.13
N PHE A 167 3.83 6.66 1.83
CA PHE A 167 4.10 7.66 0.79
C PHE A 167 2.90 8.56 0.53
N ALA A 168 1.70 8.11 0.89
CA ALA A 168 0.46 8.86 0.75
C ALA A 168 0.30 9.90 1.89
N PRO A 169 -0.54 10.93 1.70
CA PRO A 169 -0.94 11.83 2.79
C PRO A 169 -1.50 11.08 3.99
N GLU A 170 -1.25 11.59 5.21
CA GLU A 170 -1.68 10.96 6.47
C GLU A 170 -3.14 10.49 6.48
N PRO A 171 -4.13 11.29 6.00
CA PRO A 171 -5.53 10.87 6.02
C PRO A 171 -5.81 9.59 5.22
N VAL A 172 -5.02 9.32 4.15
CA VAL A 172 -5.17 8.10 3.34
C VAL A 172 -4.75 6.87 4.14
N GLY A 173 -3.59 6.93 4.79
CA GLY A 173 -3.10 5.83 5.65
C GLY A 173 -4.03 5.59 6.83
N GLU A 174 -4.51 6.65 7.47
CA GLU A 174 -5.42 6.58 8.61
C GLU A 174 -6.79 6.02 8.21
N TYR A 175 -7.33 6.42 7.05
CA TYR A 175 -8.55 5.83 6.52
C TYR A 175 -8.43 4.32 6.31
N VAL A 176 -7.33 3.84 5.72
CA VAL A 176 -7.11 2.40 5.53
C VAL A 176 -7.01 1.69 6.87
N LEU A 177 -6.33 2.28 7.87
CA LEU A 177 -6.31 1.74 9.22
C LEU A 177 -7.71 1.61 9.80
N VAL A 178 -8.54 2.65 9.75
CA VAL A 178 -9.94 2.65 10.22
C VAL A 178 -10.75 1.59 9.48
N HIS A 179 -10.58 1.48 8.16
CA HIS A 179 -11.21 0.46 7.34
C HIS A 179 -10.91 -0.95 7.87
N GLU A 180 -9.66 -1.27 8.14
CA GLU A 180 -9.28 -2.59 8.68
C GLU A 180 -9.76 -2.80 10.11
N LEU A 181 -9.75 -1.77 10.96
CA LEU A 181 -10.26 -1.84 12.33
C LEU A 181 -11.77 -2.11 12.36
N CYS A 182 -12.55 -1.54 11.44
CA CYS A 182 -13.99 -1.79 11.34
C CYS A 182 -14.32 -3.27 11.02
N HIS A 183 -13.38 -4.03 10.46
CA HIS A 183 -13.53 -5.47 10.29
C HIS A 183 -13.53 -6.27 11.61
N LEU A 184 -13.09 -5.69 12.73
CA LEU A 184 -13.28 -6.28 14.06
C LEU A 184 -14.75 -6.27 14.49
N LEU A 185 -15.55 -5.32 13.96
CA LEU A 185 -16.99 -5.17 14.22
C LEU A 185 -17.81 -5.94 13.18
N GLN A 186 -17.44 -5.84 11.90
CA GLN A 186 -18.17 -6.43 10.76
C GLN A 186 -17.18 -7.00 9.74
N ARG A 187 -17.13 -8.32 9.60
CA ARG A 187 -16.18 -9.04 8.73
C ARG A 187 -16.42 -8.84 7.22
N ASN A 188 -17.59 -8.39 6.83
CA ASN A 188 -17.97 -8.18 5.42
C ASN A 188 -18.33 -6.71 5.19
N HIS A 189 -18.20 -6.24 3.96
CA HIS A 189 -18.53 -4.88 3.55
C HIS A 189 -20.06 -4.64 3.40
N SER A 190 -20.85 -5.11 4.37
CA SER A 190 -22.31 -4.91 4.44
C SER A 190 -22.66 -3.44 4.71
N PRO A 191 -23.95 -3.03 4.56
CA PRO A 191 -24.39 -1.70 4.99
C PRO A 191 -24.09 -1.39 6.47
N LYS A 192 -24.03 -2.42 7.33
CA LYS A 192 -23.63 -2.27 8.74
C LYS A 192 -22.15 -1.89 8.86
N TYR A 193 -21.28 -2.55 8.08
CA TYR A 193 -19.86 -2.24 8.02
C TYR A 193 -19.62 -0.78 7.61
N TRP A 194 -20.28 -0.30 6.54
CA TRP A 194 -20.08 1.07 6.08
C TRP A 194 -20.58 2.12 7.06
N ARG A 195 -21.56 1.80 7.90
CA ARG A 195 -21.97 2.68 9.02
C ARG A 195 -20.87 2.78 10.08
N GLU A 196 -20.19 1.67 10.42
CA GLU A 196 -19.06 1.69 11.34
C GLU A 196 -17.89 2.51 10.80
N VAL A 197 -17.62 2.41 9.49
CA VAL A 197 -16.61 3.25 8.84
C VAL A 197 -17.04 4.72 8.86
N GLU A 198 -18.27 5.05 8.48
CA GLU A 198 -18.77 6.41 8.41
C GLU A 198 -18.79 7.12 9.78
N GLN A 199 -19.06 6.37 10.86
CA GLN A 199 -19.02 6.89 12.21
C GLN A 199 -17.62 7.35 12.63
N ARG A 200 -16.58 6.63 12.21
CA ARG A 200 -15.16 6.89 12.55
C ARG A 200 -14.44 7.72 11.53
N TRP A 201 -14.90 7.70 10.30
CA TRP A 201 -14.34 8.43 9.17
C TRP A 201 -15.46 8.97 8.27
N PRO A 202 -16.09 10.10 8.61
CA PRO A 202 -17.24 10.64 7.86
C PRO A 202 -16.98 10.91 6.38
N GLN A 203 -15.74 11.30 6.03
CA GLN A 203 -15.31 11.58 4.64
C GLN A 203 -14.85 10.33 3.89
N TRP A 204 -15.18 9.12 4.33
CA TRP A 204 -14.68 7.87 3.74
C TRP A 204 -14.94 7.73 2.23
N ARG A 205 -15.98 8.41 1.69
CA ARG A 205 -16.31 8.37 0.27
C ARG A 205 -15.29 9.08 -0.61
N GLU A 206 -14.55 10.04 -0.07
CA GLU A 206 -13.53 10.80 -0.78
C GLU A 206 -12.22 10.00 -0.91
N GLN A 207 -12.02 9.01 -0.03
CA GLN A 207 -10.81 8.19 0.05
C GLN A 207 -10.96 6.80 -0.61
N ARG A 208 -12.15 6.45 -1.11
CA ARG A 208 -12.48 5.13 -1.65
C ARG A 208 -12.12 4.96 -3.14
#